data_0dc1cbb625df9a5d8c02d0ddaafa0676
#
_entry.id   0dc1cbb625df9a5d8c02d0ddaafa0676
#
_cell.length_a   1.000
_cell.length_b   1.000
_cell.length_c   1.000
_cell.angle_alpha   90.00
_cell.angle_beta   90.00
_cell.angle_gamma   90.00
#
_symmetry.space_group_name_H-M   'P 1'
#
loop_
_entity.id
_entity.type
_entity.pdbx_description
1 polymer ?
#
loop_
_entity_poly.entity_id
_entity_poly.type
_entity_poly.pdbx_seq_one_letter_code
_entity_poly.pdbx_strand_id
1 'polypeptide(L)'
;AIVHNADALDHTRFLGHRADEHPLAVQLGGNDPLLLKQACELTVEHLGDTCVEVNLNCGCPSNVVATKHEFGARLMLKPDKVRDIVHQLDRVCSPRGVPVSVKHRLGTDLSGSDYDTTRKFVESCRQGGCRHFILHARSAILAKGFSTQQNRTVPPLDVSVAHKLVRDLPDCTFSLNGQLKTLEDCARHLSEYENLPPVHSCMVGRG
;
A
#
# COMPACT_ATOMS: atom_id res chain seq x y z
N ALA A 1 -0.96 -10.93 14.20
CA ALA A 1 -0.84 -12.38 14.04
C ALA A 1 0.62 -12.82 14.14
N ILE A 2 1.52 -12.35 13.27
CA ILE A 2 2.95 -12.76 13.29
C ILE A 2 3.54 -12.56 14.69
N VAL A 3 3.46 -11.36 15.26
CA VAL A 3 4.07 -11.04 16.57
C VAL A 3 3.41 -11.80 17.75
N HIS A 4 2.08 -11.96 17.74
CA HIS A 4 1.39 -12.64 18.84
C HIS A 4 1.56 -14.15 18.88
N ASN A 5 2.17 -14.75 17.86
CA ASN A 5 2.48 -16.18 17.78
C ASN A 5 3.99 -16.44 17.72
N ALA A 6 4.83 -15.49 18.17
CA ALA A 6 6.28 -15.57 18.04
C ALA A 6 6.89 -16.81 18.72
N ASP A 7 6.32 -17.28 19.83
CA ASP A 7 6.81 -18.46 20.57
C ASP A 7 6.30 -19.80 20.02
N ALA A 8 5.30 -19.77 19.10
CA ALA A 8 4.68 -20.98 18.49
C ALA A 8 4.77 -20.95 16.96
N LEU A 9 5.71 -20.20 16.41
CA LEU A 9 5.72 -19.86 15.02
C LEU A 9 6.10 -21.03 14.13
N ASP A 10 5.06 -21.62 13.57
CA ASP A 10 5.13 -22.11 12.22
C ASP A 10 5.16 -20.87 11.27
N HIS A 11 6.35 -20.29 11.06
CA HIS A 11 6.56 -19.18 10.13
C HIS A 11 6.03 -19.51 8.74
N THR A 12 5.95 -20.79 8.40
CA THR A 12 5.44 -21.29 7.12
C THR A 12 3.98 -20.92 6.88
N ARG A 13 3.18 -20.75 7.95
CA ARG A 13 1.78 -20.35 7.82
C ARG A 13 1.58 -18.92 7.29
N PHE A 14 2.49 -18.00 7.63
CA PHE A 14 2.35 -16.57 7.31
C PHE A 14 3.38 -16.09 6.28
N LEU A 15 4.53 -16.72 6.25
CA LEU A 15 5.68 -16.35 5.42
C LEU A 15 6.14 -17.49 4.51
N GLY A 16 5.45 -18.66 4.59
CA GLY A 16 5.73 -19.80 3.74
C GLY A 16 5.46 -19.45 2.27
N HIS A 17 6.40 -19.81 1.41
CA HIS A 17 6.36 -19.60 -0.03
C HIS A 17 7.11 -20.71 -0.72
N ARG A 18 6.91 -20.86 -2.03
CA ARG A 18 7.65 -21.82 -2.85
C ARG A 18 8.94 -21.18 -3.36
N ALA A 19 9.93 -22.01 -3.63
CA ALA A 19 11.23 -21.54 -4.13
C ALA A 19 11.17 -20.82 -5.48
N ASP A 20 10.11 -21.02 -6.26
CA ASP A 20 9.87 -20.37 -7.55
C ASP A 20 9.03 -19.08 -7.45
N GLU A 21 8.59 -18.69 -6.25
CA GLU A 21 7.79 -17.47 -5.99
C GLU A 21 8.66 -16.25 -5.67
N HIS A 22 9.79 -16.09 -6.31
CA HIS A 22 10.68 -14.95 -6.17
C HIS A 22 10.58 -14.00 -7.37
N PRO A 23 10.76 -12.69 -7.16
CA PRO A 23 10.96 -11.93 -5.90
C PRO A 23 9.65 -11.72 -5.11
N LEU A 24 9.75 -11.57 -3.77
CA LEU A 24 8.59 -11.41 -2.89
C LEU A 24 8.47 -10.00 -2.33
N ALA A 25 7.28 -9.39 -2.48
CA ALA A 25 6.86 -8.23 -1.72
C ALA A 25 5.90 -8.66 -0.60
N VAL A 26 6.22 -8.35 0.65
CA VAL A 26 5.40 -8.77 1.79
C VAL A 26 4.57 -7.61 2.32
N GLN A 27 3.24 -7.81 2.39
CA GLN A 27 2.35 -6.78 2.91
C GLN A 27 2.06 -6.99 4.40
N LEU A 28 2.34 -5.97 5.21
CA LEU A 28 2.00 -5.90 6.62
C LEU A 28 0.72 -5.08 6.84
N GLY A 29 -0.08 -5.50 7.81
CA GLY A 29 -1.28 -4.81 8.23
C GLY A 29 -1.35 -4.69 9.75
N GLY A 30 -1.57 -3.47 10.23
CA GLY A 30 -1.66 -3.14 11.64
C GLY A 30 -1.75 -1.63 11.83
N ASN A 31 -1.84 -1.19 13.08
CA ASN A 31 -1.94 0.23 13.44
C ASN A 31 -0.99 0.63 14.58
N ASP A 32 -0.19 -0.29 15.09
CA ASP A 32 0.80 -0.03 16.14
C ASP A 32 2.20 -0.02 15.51
N PRO A 33 2.95 1.10 15.59
CA PRO A 33 4.28 1.22 14.98
C PRO A 33 5.31 0.22 15.51
N LEU A 34 5.26 -0.11 16.81
CA LEU A 34 6.23 -1.02 17.42
C LEU A 34 5.93 -2.48 17.07
N LEU A 35 4.66 -2.88 17.07
CA LEU A 35 4.26 -4.22 16.63
C LEU A 35 4.53 -4.42 15.13
N LEU A 36 4.35 -3.40 14.31
CA LEU A 36 4.68 -3.48 12.88
C LEU A 36 6.19 -3.53 12.65
N LYS A 37 6.99 -2.82 13.46
CA LYS A 37 8.45 -2.94 13.45
C LYS A 37 8.87 -4.38 13.75
N GLN A 38 8.36 -4.99 14.82
CA GLN A 38 8.68 -6.39 15.20
C GLN A 38 8.25 -7.37 14.10
N ALA A 39 7.06 -7.19 13.51
CA ALA A 39 6.61 -8.00 12.39
C ALA A 39 7.52 -7.86 11.15
N CYS A 40 8.02 -6.66 10.90
CA CYS A 40 8.96 -6.39 9.82
C CYS A 40 10.30 -7.08 10.08
N GLU A 41 10.86 -6.97 11.29
CA GLU A 41 12.10 -7.62 11.70
C GLU A 41 12.02 -9.13 11.45
N LEU A 42 10.96 -9.79 11.95
CA LEU A 42 10.71 -11.22 11.72
C LEU A 42 10.57 -11.56 10.24
N THR A 43 9.91 -10.70 9.46
CA THR A 43 9.69 -10.92 8.03
C THR A 43 11.01 -10.89 7.25
N VAL A 44 11.82 -9.85 7.42
CA VAL A 44 13.07 -9.69 6.67
C VAL A 44 14.15 -10.66 7.14
N GLU A 45 14.13 -11.07 8.42
CA GLU A 45 15.01 -12.10 8.94
C GLU A 45 14.68 -13.48 8.35
N HIS A 46 13.39 -13.84 8.33
CA HIS A 46 12.95 -15.14 7.82
C HIS A 46 13.13 -15.31 6.32
N LEU A 47 12.85 -14.25 5.55
CA LEU A 47 12.88 -14.30 4.08
C LEU A 47 14.26 -13.96 3.49
N GLY A 48 15.11 -13.25 4.22
CA GLY A 48 16.43 -12.85 3.73
C GLY A 48 16.35 -12.13 2.37
N ASP A 49 17.22 -12.50 1.43
CA ASP A 49 17.34 -11.89 0.10
C ASP A 49 16.11 -12.11 -0.80
N THR A 50 15.18 -12.97 -0.40
CA THR A 50 13.95 -13.21 -1.16
C THR A 50 12.92 -12.12 -0.96
N CYS A 51 13.00 -11.36 0.15
CA CYS A 51 12.17 -10.21 0.44
C CYS A 51 12.71 -8.97 -0.28
N VAL A 52 12.08 -8.58 -1.37
CA VAL A 52 12.49 -7.40 -2.15
C VAL A 52 11.74 -6.13 -1.79
N GLU A 53 10.66 -6.23 -1.02
CA GLU A 53 9.86 -5.08 -0.61
C GLU A 53 9.02 -5.42 0.63
N VAL A 54 8.92 -4.48 1.59
CA VAL A 54 7.92 -4.52 2.66
C VAL A 54 6.88 -3.45 2.41
N ASN A 55 5.61 -3.87 2.30
CA ASN A 55 4.49 -2.99 1.97
C ASN A 55 3.58 -2.78 3.18
N LEU A 56 3.18 -1.53 3.46
CA LEU A 56 2.17 -1.21 4.46
C LEU A 56 0.78 -1.11 3.82
N ASN A 57 -0.19 -1.83 4.38
CA ASN A 57 -1.59 -1.77 3.95
C ASN A 57 -2.30 -0.54 4.52
N CYS A 58 -2.56 0.45 3.67
CA CYS A 58 -3.41 1.62 3.95
C CYS A 58 -4.62 1.70 3.00
N GLY A 59 -5.03 0.58 2.38
CA GLY A 59 -6.07 0.60 1.34
C GLY A 59 -7.25 -0.34 1.56
N CYS A 60 -7.17 -1.30 2.49
CA CYS A 60 -8.25 -2.26 2.72
C CYS A 60 -9.44 -1.59 3.42
N PRO A 61 -10.65 -1.58 2.79
CA PRO A 61 -11.85 -0.96 3.37
C PRO A 61 -12.69 -1.95 4.20
N SER A 62 -12.23 -3.18 4.40
CA SER A 62 -12.98 -4.22 5.12
C SER A 62 -13.39 -3.74 6.52
N ASN A 63 -14.64 -3.97 6.92
CA ASN A 63 -15.14 -3.62 8.25
C ASN A 63 -14.33 -4.30 9.38
N VAL A 64 -13.86 -5.54 9.17
CA VAL A 64 -12.99 -6.21 10.13
C VAL A 64 -11.66 -5.47 10.29
N VAL A 65 -11.06 -5.04 9.19
CA VAL A 65 -9.78 -4.33 9.17
C VAL A 65 -9.92 -2.89 9.62
N ALA A 66 -10.83 -2.14 9.00
CA ALA A 66 -10.94 -0.70 9.20
C ALA A 66 -11.71 -0.32 10.48
N THR A 67 -12.73 -1.09 10.87
CA THR A 67 -13.58 -0.75 12.03
C THR A 67 -13.15 -1.46 13.29
N LYS A 68 -12.92 -2.78 13.22
CA LYS A 68 -12.56 -3.58 14.40
C LYS A 68 -11.09 -3.41 14.81
N HIS A 69 -10.20 -3.33 13.84
CA HIS A 69 -8.75 -3.29 14.07
C HIS A 69 -8.10 -1.94 13.70
N GLU A 70 -8.86 -0.97 13.24
CA GLU A 70 -8.45 0.40 12.93
C GLU A 70 -7.20 0.53 12.04
N PHE A 71 -7.00 -0.37 11.08
CA PHE A 71 -5.93 -0.27 10.09
C PHE A 71 -6.45 -0.34 8.64
N GLY A 72 -5.62 -0.58 7.65
CA GLY A 72 -6.01 -0.50 6.24
C GLY A 72 -6.43 0.92 5.85
N ALA A 73 -7.53 1.09 5.13
CA ALA A 73 -7.98 2.41 4.66
C ALA A 73 -8.27 3.41 5.81
N ARG A 74 -8.57 2.94 7.01
CA ARG A 74 -8.75 3.79 8.20
C ARG A 74 -7.50 4.59 8.55
N LEU A 75 -6.32 4.06 8.26
CA LEU A 75 -5.06 4.75 8.50
C LEU A 75 -4.90 6.03 7.66
N MET A 76 -5.56 6.12 6.50
CA MET A 76 -5.52 7.34 5.68
C MET A 76 -6.09 8.57 6.41
N LEU A 77 -6.92 8.36 7.44
CA LEU A 77 -7.43 9.43 8.32
C LEU A 77 -6.43 9.86 9.40
N LYS A 78 -5.29 9.15 9.51
CA LYS A 78 -4.28 9.37 10.55
C LYS A 78 -2.87 9.45 9.90
N PRO A 79 -2.61 10.42 9.02
CA PRO A 79 -1.36 10.47 8.22
C PRO A 79 -0.10 10.54 9.08
N ASP A 80 -0.13 11.26 10.22
CA ASP A 80 1.01 11.31 11.16
C ASP A 80 1.34 9.94 11.74
N LYS A 81 0.31 9.15 12.08
CA LYS A 81 0.51 7.78 12.56
C LYS A 81 1.13 6.89 11.48
N VAL A 82 0.72 7.07 10.21
CA VAL A 82 1.30 6.35 9.09
C VAL A 82 2.75 6.74 8.87
N ARG A 83 3.08 8.03 8.98
CA ARG A 83 4.47 8.51 8.95
C ARG A 83 5.33 7.78 10.00
N ASP A 84 4.83 7.70 11.24
CA ASP A 84 5.56 7.05 12.33
C ASP A 84 5.71 5.54 12.11
N ILE A 85 4.68 4.86 11.58
CA ILE A 85 4.75 3.45 11.17
C ILE A 85 5.82 3.28 10.09
N VAL A 86 5.74 4.05 9.01
CA VAL A 86 6.68 3.98 7.89
C VAL A 86 8.11 4.21 8.37
N HIS A 87 8.33 5.18 9.26
CA HIS A 87 9.65 5.43 9.85
C HIS A 87 10.19 4.21 10.60
N GLN A 88 9.35 3.50 11.36
CA GLN A 88 9.78 2.28 12.05
C GLN A 88 10.12 1.14 11.07
N LEU A 89 9.33 0.99 10.00
CA LEU A 89 9.61 -0.02 8.96
C LEU A 89 10.90 0.31 8.20
N ASP A 90 11.09 1.58 7.82
CA ASP A 90 12.28 2.03 7.10
C ASP A 90 13.57 1.79 7.91
N ARG A 91 13.55 2.04 9.21
CA ARG A 91 14.69 1.74 10.10
C ARG A 91 15.10 0.26 10.11
N VAL A 92 14.17 -0.65 9.87
CA VAL A 92 14.45 -2.08 9.76
C VAL A 92 14.93 -2.46 8.37
N CYS A 93 14.28 -1.93 7.35
CA CYS A 93 14.45 -2.32 5.96
C CYS A 93 15.64 -1.65 5.27
N SER A 94 15.83 -0.34 5.50
CA SER A 94 16.85 0.47 4.82
C SER A 94 18.28 -0.07 4.97
N PRO A 95 18.74 -0.54 6.18
CA PRO A 95 20.05 -1.14 6.33
C PRO A 95 20.26 -2.45 5.54
N ARG A 96 19.18 -3.08 5.09
CA ARG A 96 19.17 -4.31 4.29
C ARG A 96 18.95 -4.05 2.80
N GLY A 97 18.81 -2.79 2.39
CA GLY A 97 18.50 -2.43 1.02
C GLY A 97 17.08 -2.80 0.56
N VAL A 98 16.18 -3.14 1.50
CA VAL A 98 14.78 -3.48 1.21
C VAL A 98 13.94 -2.20 1.26
N PRO A 99 13.28 -1.79 0.16
CA PRO A 99 12.41 -0.62 0.17
C PRO A 99 11.13 -0.85 0.97
N VAL A 100 10.64 0.21 1.60
CA VAL A 100 9.31 0.27 2.18
C VAL A 100 8.36 0.97 1.22
N SER A 101 7.21 0.34 0.98
CA SER A 101 6.13 0.92 0.16
C SER A 101 4.82 1.05 0.94
N VAL A 102 3.92 1.89 0.44
CA VAL A 102 2.57 2.06 1.01
C VAL A 102 1.52 1.80 -0.07
N LYS A 103 0.61 0.85 0.18
CA LYS A 103 -0.55 0.63 -0.69
C LYS A 103 -1.77 1.33 -0.12
N HIS A 104 -2.32 2.30 -0.86
CA HIS A 104 -3.40 3.15 -0.39
C HIS A 104 -4.50 3.40 -1.44
N ARG A 105 -5.51 4.16 -1.05
CA ARG A 105 -6.63 4.61 -1.88
C ARG A 105 -6.53 6.13 -2.11
N LEU A 106 -7.50 6.72 -2.86
CA LEU A 106 -7.55 8.16 -3.08
C LEU A 106 -8.02 8.93 -1.83
N GLY A 107 -8.89 8.34 -1.04
CA GLY A 107 -9.48 8.92 0.17
C GLY A 107 -10.44 7.93 0.81
N THR A 108 -11.27 8.40 1.76
CA THR A 108 -12.16 7.54 2.58
C THR A 108 -13.63 7.92 2.53
N ASP A 109 -14.08 8.73 1.61
CA ASP A 109 -15.47 9.15 1.44
C ASP A 109 -15.98 9.07 0.00
N LEU A 110 -17.29 9.29 -0.18
CA LEU A 110 -17.99 9.25 -1.48
C LEU A 110 -17.85 10.51 -2.30
N SER A 111 -17.51 11.65 -1.70
CA SER A 111 -17.41 12.94 -2.42
C SER A 111 -16.28 12.97 -3.43
N GLY A 112 -15.54 11.87 -3.50
CA GLY A 112 -14.32 11.76 -4.28
C GLY A 112 -13.13 12.22 -3.46
N SER A 113 -11.98 11.69 -3.77
CA SER A 113 -10.76 12.18 -3.17
C SER A 113 -10.41 13.49 -3.83
N ASP A 114 -10.38 14.52 -3.06
CA ASP A 114 -9.63 15.70 -3.40
C ASP A 114 -8.15 15.29 -3.61
N TYR A 115 -7.57 15.67 -4.75
CA TYR A 115 -6.18 15.43 -5.07
C TYR A 115 -5.25 15.86 -3.91
N ASP A 116 -5.53 17.01 -3.31
CA ASP A 116 -4.74 17.58 -2.21
C ASP A 116 -4.77 16.69 -0.96
N THR A 117 -5.90 16.04 -0.66
CA THR A 117 -6.00 15.08 0.43
C THR A 117 -5.12 13.85 0.18
N THR A 118 -5.17 13.29 -1.04
CA THR A 118 -4.30 12.18 -1.43
C THR A 118 -2.83 12.58 -1.39
N ARG A 119 -2.48 13.75 -1.93
CA ARG A 119 -1.13 14.28 -1.94
C ARG A 119 -0.57 14.48 -0.53
N LYS A 120 -1.33 15.12 0.38
CA LYS A 120 -0.94 15.29 1.79
C LYS A 120 -0.66 13.97 2.49
N PHE A 121 -1.47 12.95 2.22
CA PHE A 121 -1.23 11.59 2.76
C PHE A 121 0.10 11.02 2.25
N VAL A 122 0.36 11.11 0.94
CA VAL A 122 1.62 10.66 0.33
C VAL A 122 2.81 11.42 0.89
N GLU A 123 2.72 12.76 1.02
CA GLU A 123 3.77 13.61 1.59
C GLU A 123 4.08 13.23 3.05
N SER A 124 3.07 12.90 3.85
CA SER A 124 3.28 12.41 5.22
C SER A 124 4.04 11.07 5.24
N CYS A 125 3.65 10.12 4.40
CA CYS A 125 4.37 8.85 4.27
C CYS A 125 5.82 9.04 3.79
N ARG A 126 6.03 9.98 2.82
CA ARG A 126 7.34 10.36 2.30
C ARG A 126 8.26 10.92 3.39
N GLN A 127 7.72 11.71 4.33
CA GLN A 127 8.46 12.19 5.50
C GLN A 127 8.89 11.05 6.43
N GLY A 128 8.16 9.93 6.45
CA GLY A 128 8.52 8.71 7.18
C GLY A 128 9.61 7.86 6.51
N GLY A 129 9.98 8.15 5.25
CA GLY A 129 10.98 7.40 4.48
C GLY A 129 10.44 6.68 3.24
N CYS A 130 9.11 6.57 3.07
CA CYS A 130 8.51 5.91 1.91
C CYS A 130 8.81 6.67 0.61
N ARG A 131 9.18 5.93 -0.45
CA ARG A 131 9.39 6.47 -1.79
C ARG A 131 8.63 5.71 -2.87
N HIS A 132 8.03 4.56 -2.53
CA HIS A 132 7.21 3.77 -3.44
C HIS A 132 5.76 3.70 -2.96
N PHE A 133 4.82 4.07 -3.82
CA PHE A 133 3.39 4.10 -3.53
C PHE A 133 2.61 3.25 -4.52
N ILE A 134 1.70 2.42 -4.03
CA ILE A 134 0.80 1.64 -4.86
C ILE A 134 -0.60 2.20 -4.69
N LEU A 135 -1.09 2.91 -5.69
CA LEU A 135 -2.36 3.63 -5.63
C LEU A 135 -3.49 2.83 -6.27
N HIS A 136 -4.43 2.33 -5.46
CA HIS A 136 -5.71 1.92 -6.00
C HIS A 136 -6.56 3.17 -6.28
N ALA A 137 -6.71 3.53 -7.54
CA ALA A 137 -7.27 4.80 -7.99
C ALA A 137 -8.79 4.95 -7.73
N ARG A 138 -9.25 4.61 -6.52
CA ARG A 138 -10.63 4.77 -6.01
C ARG A 138 -10.60 5.16 -4.53
N SER A 139 -11.61 5.90 -4.08
CA SER A 139 -11.84 6.11 -2.65
C SER A 139 -12.23 4.81 -1.94
N ALA A 140 -11.93 4.72 -0.65
CA ALA A 140 -12.38 3.66 0.24
C ALA A 140 -13.55 4.18 1.09
N ILE A 141 -14.74 3.64 0.89
CA ILE A 141 -15.90 4.05 1.66
C ILE A 141 -15.97 3.24 2.94
N LEU A 142 -15.83 3.92 4.08
CA LEU A 142 -15.80 3.32 5.42
C LEU A 142 -17.18 3.33 6.11
N ALA A 143 -18.22 3.74 5.42
CA ALA A 143 -19.58 3.77 5.95
C ALA A 143 -20.09 2.37 6.28
N LYS A 144 -20.85 2.27 7.38
CA LYS A 144 -21.50 1.02 7.80
C LYS A 144 -22.39 0.47 6.66
N GLY A 145 -22.26 -0.81 6.38
CA GLY A 145 -23.04 -1.49 5.33
C GLY A 145 -22.41 -1.41 3.94
N PHE A 146 -21.35 -0.65 3.72
CA PHE A 146 -20.64 -0.60 2.45
C PHE A 146 -19.64 -1.75 2.35
N SER A 147 -19.88 -2.69 1.44
CA SER A 147 -19.08 -3.91 1.32
C SER A 147 -17.74 -3.69 0.64
N THR A 148 -16.80 -4.62 0.85
CA THR A 148 -15.52 -4.65 0.11
C THR A 148 -15.71 -4.78 -1.39
N GLN A 149 -16.76 -5.46 -1.85
CA GLN A 149 -17.07 -5.58 -3.27
C GLN A 149 -17.55 -4.23 -3.84
N GLN A 150 -18.47 -3.54 -3.15
CA GLN A 150 -18.92 -2.21 -3.53
C GLN A 150 -17.74 -1.21 -3.58
N ASN A 151 -16.81 -1.29 -2.65
CA ASN A 151 -15.59 -0.49 -2.62
C ASN A 151 -14.66 -0.69 -3.84
N ARG A 152 -14.88 -1.73 -4.64
CA ARG A 152 -14.12 -1.99 -5.87
C ARG A 152 -14.82 -1.51 -7.14
N THR A 153 -16.11 -1.20 -7.04
CA THR A 153 -16.96 -0.91 -8.23
C THR A 153 -17.70 0.41 -8.16
N VAL A 154 -18.20 0.80 -6.98
CA VAL A 154 -19.07 1.97 -6.82
C VAL A 154 -18.31 3.29 -6.77
N PRO A 155 -17.24 3.50 -5.97
CA PRO A 155 -16.50 4.75 -6.03
C PRO A 155 -15.91 4.94 -7.44
N PRO A 156 -15.93 6.15 -8.01
CA PRO A 156 -15.35 6.40 -9.34
C PRO A 156 -13.88 6.07 -9.38
N LEU A 157 -13.41 5.54 -10.51
CA LEU A 157 -12.00 5.32 -10.78
C LEU A 157 -11.41 6.63 -11.33
N ASP A 158 -10.40 7.17 -10.66
CA ASP A 158 -9.66 8.34 -11.14
C ASP A 158 -8.16 8.03 -11.21
N VAL A 159 -7.75 7.51 -12.35
CA VAL A 159 -6.35 7.17 -12.62
C VAL A 159 -5.47 8.41 -12.79
N SER A 160 -6.05 9.58 -13.15
CA SER A 160 -5.32 10.82 -13.37
C SER A 160 -4.55 11.26 -12.12
N VAL A 161 -5.06 10.93 -10.93
CA VAL A 161 -4.40 11.23 -9.65
C VAL A 161 -3.01 10.57 -9.56
N ALA A 162 -2.84 9.33 -10.01
CA ALA A 162 -1.55 8.66 -10.01
C ALA A 162 -0.54 9.41 -10.89
N HIS A 163 -0.94 9.79 -12.10
CA HIS A 163 -0.10 10.53 -13.05
C HIS A 163 0.24 11.95 -12.54
N LYS A 164 -0.70 12.64 -11.89
CA LYS A 164 -0.44 13.93 -11.23
C LYS A 164 0.58 13.81 -10.09
N LEU A 165 0.50 12.74 -9.29
CA LEU A 165 1.46 12.46 -8.22
C LEU A 165 2.87 12.23 -8.78
N VAL A 166 3.01 11.51 -9.90
CA VAL A 166 4.31 11.35 -10.60
C VAL A 166 4.90 12.70 -10.97
N ARG A 167 4.10 13.60 -11.54
CA ARG A 167 4.54 14.96 -11.91
C ARG A 167 4.97 15.78 -10.71
N ASP A 168 4.19 15.73 -9.63
CA ASP A 168 4.34 16.65 -8.49
C ASP A 168 5.34 16.16 -7.44
N LEU A 169 5.66 14.85 -7.44
CA LEU A 169 6.58 14.21 -6.50
C LEU A 169 7.61 13.33 -7.24
N PRO A 170 8.55 13.97 -7.98
CA PRO A 170 9.47 13.28 -8.89
C PRO A 170 10.52 12.41 -8.18
N ASP A 171 10.67 12.53 -6.86
CA ASP A 171 11.53 11.67 -6.04
C ASP A 171 10.81 10.43 -5.50
N CYS A 172 9.53 10.23 -5.88
CA CYS A 172 8.72 9.07 -5.53
C CYS A 172 8.38 8.24 -6.77
N THR A 173 8.19 6.96 -6.59
CA THR A 173 7.68 6.04 -7.61
C THR A 173 6.23 5.67 -7.32
N PHE A 174 5.43 5.59 -8.37
CA PHE A 174 4.00 5.30 -8.26
C PHE A 174 3.62 4.11 -9.14
N SER A 175 2.99 3.11 -8.53
CA SER A 175 2.37 1.97 -9.21
C SER A 175 0.86 2.17 -9.24
N LEU A 176 0.28 2.10 -10.43
CA LEU A 176 -1.17 2.18 -10.58
C LEU A 176 -1.82 0.81 -10.32
N ASN A 177 -2.90 0.81 -9.55
CA ASN A 177 -3.76 -0.35 -9.32
C ASN A 177 -5.24 0.05 -9.49
N GLY A 178 -6.07 -0.87 -9.91
CA GLY A 178 -7.51 -0.69 -10.06
C GLY A 178 -7.97 -0.85 -11.51
N GLN A 179 -8.84 -1.85 -11.73
CA GLN A 179 -9.41 -2.21 -13.05
C GLN A 179 -8.40 -2.49 -14.18
N LEU A 180 -7.15 -2.74 -13.85
CA LEU A 180 -6.17 -3.25 -14.81
C LEU A 180 -6.37 -4.76 -14.94
N LYS A 181 -6.74 -5.24 -16.12
CA LYS A 181 -7.06 -6.64 -16.40
C LYS A 181 -6.13 -7.24 -17.43
N THR A 182 -5.64 -6.43 -18.35
CA THR A 182 -4.80 -6.86 -19.46
C THR A 182 -3.46 -6.12 -19.48
N LEU A 183 -2.50 -6.62 -20.25
CA LEU A 183 -1.24 -5.93 -20.48
C LEU A 183 -1.45 -4.62 -21.24
N GLU A 184 -2.46 -4.55 -22.12
CA GLU A 184 -2.83 -3.33 -22.85
C GLU A 184 -3.36 -2.25 -21.90
N ASP A 185 -4.13 -2.64 -20.86
CA ASP A 185 -4.55 -1.69 -19.82
C ASP A 185 -3.32 -1.10 -19.10
N CYS A 186 -2.34 -1.92 -18.78
CA CYS A 186 -1.09 -1.47 -18.17
C CYS A 186 -0.28 -0.57 -19.11
N ALA A 187 -0.12 -0.98 -20.39
CA ALA A 187 0.68 -0.25 -21.38
C ALA A 187 0.18 1.19 -21.58
N ARG A 188 -1.14 1.43 -21.53
CA ARG A 188 -1.72 2.79 -21.63
C ARG A 188 -1.24 3.72 -20.52
N HIS A 189 -0.98 3.21 -19.34
CA HIS A 189 -0.56 4.01 -18.19
C HIS A 189 0.96 4.05 -18.01
N LEU A 190 1.69 3.16 -18.68
CA LEU A 190 3.15 3.16 -18.77
C LEU A 190 3.68 4.05 -19.91
N SER A 191 2.80 4.68 -20.66
CA SER A 191 3.05 5.76 -21.61
C SER A 191 2.43 7.07 -21.12
N GLU A 192 2.67 8.17 -21.85
CA GLU A 192 2.04 9.46 -21.55
C GLU A 192 0.52 9.34 -21.51
N TYR A 193 -0.10 9.90 -20.47
CA TYR A 193 -1.54 9.85 -20.24
C TYR A 193 -2.10 11.29 -20.12
N GLU A 194 -2.90 11.73 -21.09
CA GLU A 194 -3.55 13.06 -21.06
C GLU A 194 -2.56 14.22 -20.76
N ASN A 195 -1.40 14.23 -21.41
CA ASN A 195 -0.31 15.20 -21.20
C ASN A 195 0.30 15.15 -19.76
N LEU A 196 0.12 14.04 -19.04
CA LEU A 196 0.77 13.75 -17.75
C LEU A 196 1.83 12.67 -17.93
N PRO A 197 2.88 12.66 -17.09
CA PRO A 197 3.92 11.63 -17.17
C PRO A 197 3.36 10.23 -16.90
N PRO A 198 3.98 9.18 -17.45
CA PRO A 198 3.59 7.79 -17.19
C PRO A 198 3.77 7.42 -15.71
N VAL A 199 2.98 6.48 -15.22
CA VAL A 199 3.27 5.82 -13.94
C VAL A 199 4.48 4.89 -14.09
N HIS A 200 5.16 4.60 -12.99
CA HIS A 200 6.38 3.80 -13.02
C HIS A 200 6.12 2.30 -13.20
N SER A 201 4.95 1.83 -12.74
CA SER A 201 4.54 0.43 -12.85
C SER A 201 3.04 0.26 -12.68
N CYS A 202 2.55 -0.96 -12.92
CA CYS A 202 1.17 -1.34 -12.72
C CYS A 202 1.07 -2.58 -11.84
N MET A 203 0.10 -2.58 -10.91
CA MET A 203 -0.25 -3.75 -10.11
C MET A 203 -1.57 -4.35 -10.60
N VAL A 204 -1.53 -5.53 -11.19
CA VAL A 204 -2.71 -6.31 -11.56
C VAL A 204 -3.10 -7.17 -10.37
N GLY A 205 -4.28 -6.93 -9.79
CA GLY A 205 -4.74 -7.65 -8.61
C GLY A 205 -5.60 -8.88 -8.91
N ARG A 206 -6.17 -8.93 -10.11
CA ARG A 206 -7.01 -10.03 -10.64
C ARG A 206 -6.98 -9.94 -12.15
N GLY A 207 -6.29 -10.85 -12.77
CA GLY A 207 -6.26 -11.07 -14.21
C GLY A 207 -7.30 -12.11 -14.62
#